data_495b6509f993be172372ff8255911da7
#
_entry.id   495b6509f993be172372ff8255911da7
#
_cell.length_a   1.000
_cell.length_b   1.000
_cell.length_c   1.000
_cell.angle_alpha   90.00
_cell.angle_beta   90.00
_cell.angle_gamma   90.00
#
_symmetry.space_group_name_H-M   'P 1'
#
loop_
_entity.id
_entity.type
_entity.pdbx_description
1 polymer ?
#
loop_
_entity_poly.entity_id
_entity_poly.type
_entity_poly.pdbx_seq_one_letter_code
_entity_poly.pdbx_strand_id
1 'polypeptide(L)'
;CSVVRCSQDENTDLALFQLRSGRTPDYCYAFSVDEKKSADSFLSSLFTKRDNTDTNKLKINQQLYMIGFNAGFVLANTRKGIKVQMTGGRITQLPDGDRLLYSIPAMQGSSGSPVINEWGDLVGVNFAKMNGSDNFNFGIPIQKVRQFVNGKTGTR
;
A
#
# COMPACT_ATOMS: atom_id res chain seq x y z
N CYS A 1 12.09 -14.93 -6.69
CA CYS A 1 11.37 -13.91 -7.45
C CYS A 1 12.25 -13.41 -8.59
N SER A 2 11.65 -12.93 -9.67
CA SER A 2 12.28 -12.17 -10.72
C SER A 2 11.69 -10.75 -10.73
N VAL A 3 12.53 -9.75 -11.01
CA VAL A 3 12.06 -8.38 -11.21
C VAL A 3 11.42 -8.31 -12.60
N VAL A 4 10.18 -7.84 -12.64
CA VAL A 4 9.43 -7.63 -13.90
C VAL A 4 9.63 -6.19 -14.38
N ARG A 5 9.60 -5.24 -13.46
CA ARG A 5 9.70 -3.81 -13.76
C ARG A 5 10.17 -3.04 -12.54
N CYS A 6 10.97 -2.00 -12.75
CA CYS A 6 11.25 -0.96 -11.78
C CYS A 6 10.75 0.39 -12.31
N SER A 7 10.34 1.27 -11.42
CA SER A 7 10.02 2.65 -11.80
C SER A 7 11.28 3.37 -12.28
N GLN A 8 11.13 4.23 -13.28
CA GLN A 8 12.16 5.16 -13.77
C GLN A 8 11.95 6.58 -13.22
N ASP A 9 10.87 6.80 -12.51
CA ASP A 9 10.50 8.09 -11.91
C ASP A 9 10.99 8.13 -10.46
N GLU A 10 11.83 9.11 -10.15
CA GLU A 10 12.40 9.32 -8.80
C GLU A 10 11.31 9.57 -7.73
N ASN A 11 10.14 10.06 -8.14
CA ASN A 11 9.00 10.27 -7.24
C ASN A 11 8.14 9.01 -7.05
N THR A 12 8.45 7.94 -7.77
CA THR A 12 7.67 6.69 -7.75
C THR A 12 8.61 5.51 -7.54
N ASP A 13 9.05 5.28 -6.30
CA ASP A 13 9.91 4.15 -5.96
C ASP A 13 9.08 2.87 -5.84
N LEU A 14 8.80 2.25 -6.98
CA LEU A 14 8.07 0.99 -7.10
C LEU A 14 8.87 -0.05 -7.88
N ALA A 15 8.79 -1.29 -7.44
CA ALA A 15 9.29 -2.44 -8.17
C ALA A 15 8.21 -3.53 -8.23
N LEU A 16 8.03 -4.13 -9.39
CA LEU A 16 7.14 -5.25 -9.62
C LEU A 16 7.95 -6.54 -9.70
N PHE A 17 7.60 -7.49 -8.84
CA PHE A 17 8.22 -8.81 -8.79
C PHE A 17 7.21 -9.89 -9.20
N GLN A 18 7.72 -10.94 -9.82
CA GLN A 18 6.98 -12.16 -10.09
C GLN A 18 7.61 -13.36 -9.38
N LEU A 19 6.77 -14.18 -8.78
CA LEU A 19 7.24 -15.45 -8.23
C LEU A 19 7.65 -16.39 -9.37
N ARG A 20 8.82 -17.03 -9.24
CA ARG A 20 9.31 -17.97 -10.26
C ARG A 20 8.40 -19.19 -10.42
N SER A 21 7.70 -19.58 -9.35
CA SER A 21 6.73 -20.68 -9.37
C SER A 21 5.49 -20.37 -10.22
N GLY A 22 5.24 -19.08 -10.55
CA GLY A 22 4.02 -18.63 -11.21
C GLY A 22 2.74 -18.80 -10.36
N ARG A 23 2.88 -19.24 -9.11
CA ARG A 23 1.74 -19.49 -8.20
C ARG A 23 1.86 -18.62 -6.96
N THR A 24 0.79 -17.95 -6.61
CA THR A 24 0.66 -17.26 -5.32
C THR A 24 0.46 -18.31 -4.23
N PRO A 25 1.19 -18.26 -3.11
CA PRO A 25 0.94 -19.14 -1.97
C PRO A 25 -0.49 -18.98 -1.43
N ASP A 26 -1.12 -20.08 -1.02
CA ASP A 26 -2.52 -20.10 -0.56
C ASP A 26 -2.77 -19.25 0.69
N TYR A 27 -1.72 -18.95 1.45
CA TYR A 27 -1.78 -18.11 2.67
C TYR A 27 -1.53 -16.62 2.40
N CYS A 28 -1.43 -16.19 1.15
CA CYS A 28 -1.24 -14.79 0.80
C CYS A 28 -2.58 -14.10 0.55
N TYR A 29 -2.75 -12.93 1.13
CA TYR A 29 -3.84 -12.05 0.78
C TYR A 29 -3.46 -11.24 -0.47
N ALA A 30 -4.32 -11.26 -1.48
CA ALA A 30 -4.14 -10.50 -2.71
C ALA A 30 -5.01 -9.23 -2.67
N PHE A 31 -4.39 -8.07 -2.65
CA PHE A 31 -5.10 -6.81 -2.86
C PHE A 31 -5.45 -6.64 -4.34
N SER A 32 -6.70 -6.27 -4.62
CA SER A 32 -7.09 -5.89 -5.98
C SER A 32 -6.51 -4.52 -6.33
N VAL A 33 -5.74 -4.48 -7.41
CA VAL A 33 -5.27 -3.22 -8.00
C VAL A 33 -6.14 -2.76 -9.16
N ASP A 34 -7.06 -3.60 -9.66
CA ASP A 34 -7.98 -3.28 -10.75
C ASP A 34 -9.31 -2.74 -10.20
N GLU A 35 -9.77 -1.60 -10.72
CA GLU A 35 -11.07 -1.02 -10.35
C GLU A 35 -12.26 -1.96 -10.66
N LYS A 36 -12.12 -2.78 -11.71
CA LYS A 36 -13.19 -3.69 -12.18
C LYS A 36 -13.28 -4.99 -11.38
N LYS A 37 -12.19 -5.45 -10.74
CA LYS A 37 -12.16 -6.74 -10.03
C LYS A 37 -12.54 -6.66 -8.56
N SER A 38 -12.55 -5.48 -7.96
CA SER A 38 -13.06 -5.29 -6.59
C SER A 38 -14.58 -5.56 -6.49
N ALA A 39 -15.26 -5.61 -7.63
CA ALA A 39 -16.71 -5.87 -7.70
C ALA A 39 -17.09 -7.37 -7.75
N ASP A 40 -16.16 -8.27 -8.07
CA ASP A 40 -16.47 -9.68 -8.38
C ASP A 40 -16.14 -10.68 -7.26
N SER A 41 -15.75 -10.22 -6.09
CA SER A 41 -15.67 -11.12 -4.93
C SER A 41 -17.09 -11.48 -4.49
N PHE A 42 -17.44 -12.77 -4.48
CA PHE A 42 -18.73 -13.32 -4.04
C PHE A 42 -19.18 -12.78 -2.68
N LEU A 43 -18.25 -12.35 -1.83
CA LEU A 43 -18.53 -11.71 -0.54
C LEU A 43 -18.87 -10.22 -0.67
N SER A 44 -18.45 -9.54 -1.73
CA SER A 44 -18.78 -8.12 -1.92
C SER A 44 -20.23 -7.91 -2.40
N SER A 45 -20.89 -8.96 -2.88
CA SER A 45 -22.30 -8.90 -3.24
C SER A 45 -23.24 -8.87 -2.03
N LEU A 46 -22.76 -9.28 -0.85
CA LEU A 46 -23.54 -9.28 0.40
C LEU A 46 -23.35 -8.00 1.23
N PHE A 47 -22.27 -7.27 0.98
CA PHE A 47 -22.01 -5.99 1.64
C PHE A 47 -21.99 -4.90 0.57
N THR A 48 -22.88 -3.96 0.68
CA THR A 48 -23.05 -2.80 -0.20
C THR A 48 -21.74 -2.31 -0.79
N LYS A 49 -21.65 -2.28 -2.14
CA LYS A 49 -20.59 -1.70 -2.95
C LYS A 49 -20.03 -0.41 -2.35
N ARG A 50 -18.89 -0.48 -1.69
CA ARG A 50 -18.12 0.70 -1.31
C ARG A 50 -16.84 0.69 -2.16
N ASP A 51 -16.88 1.36 -3.30
CA ASP A 51 -15.69 1.69 -4.10
C ASP A 51 -14.85 2.73 -3.34
N ASN A 52 -14.16 2.32 -2.29
CA ASN A 52 -13.30 3.21 -1.49
C ASN A 52 -11.83 3.17 -1.95
N THR A 53 -11.53 2.44 -3.02
CA THR A 53 -10.20 2.42 -3.65
C THR A 53 -9.94 3.64 -4.55
N ASP A 54 -10.96 4.47 -4.76
CA ASP A 54 -10.81 5.75 -5.44
C ASP A 54 -10.25 6.78 -4.45
N THR A 55 -9.04 7.28 -4.69
CA THR A 55 -8.43 8.32 -3.84
C THR A 55 -9.21 9.63 -3.86
N ASN A 56 -10.10 9.84 -4.86
CA ASN A 56 -11.02 10.98 -4.86
C ASN A 56 -12.08 10.90 -3.75
N LYS A 57 -12.25 9.71 -3.16
CA LYS A 57 -13.17 9.49 -2.03
C LYS A 57 -12.48 9.53 -0.67
N LEU A 58 -11.15 9.60 -0.63
CA LEU A 58 -10.41 9.73 0.62
C LEU A 58 -10.70 11.08 1.30
N LYS A 59 -10.68 11.09 2.62
CA LYS A 59 -10.97 12.29 3.42
C LYS A 59 -9.81 12.57 4.37
N ILE A 60 -9.52 13.85 4.59
CA ILE A 60 -8.64 14.29 5.67
C ILE A 60 -9.14 13.70 6.98
N ASN A 61 -8.22 13.26 7.83
CA ASN A 61 -8.49 12.61 9.11
C ASN A 61 -9.10 11.21 9.00
N GLN A 62 -9.25 10.64 7.79
CA GLN A 62 -9.68 9.25 7.62
C GLN A 62 -8.65 8.29 8.22
N GLN A 63 -9.14 7.25 8.91
CA GLN A 63 -8.31 6.22 9.51
C GLN A 63 -7.63 5.36 8.45
N LEU A 64 -6.33 5.15 8.61
CA LEU A 64 -5.53 4.25 7.79
C LEU A 64 -4.74 3.28 8.66
N TYR A 65 -4.37 2.16 8.07
CA TYR A 65 -3.52 1.14 8.68
C TYR A 65 -2.41 0.74 7.71
N MET A 66 -1.24 0.51 8.23
CA MET A 66 -0.10 -0.07 7.50
C MET A 66 0.21 -1.43 8.08
N ILE A 67 0.36 -2.44 7.22
CA ILE A 67 0.67 -3.81 7.60
C ILE A 67 2.07 -4.14 7.07
N GLY A 68 3.00 -4.44 7.96
CA GLY A 68 4.38 -4.68 7.54
C GLY A 68 5.34 -4.95 8.69
N PHE A 69 6.60 -4.67 8.44
CA PHE A 69 7.70 -4.94 9.37
C PHE A 69 8.37 -3.63 9.80
N ASN A 70 7.65 -2.82 10.57
CA ASN A 70 8.18 -1.60 11.18
C ASN A 70 9.38 -1.92 12.06
N ALA A 71 10.48 -1.18 11.92
CA ALA A 71 11.78 -1.48 12.52
C ALA A 71 12.37 -2.85 12.10
N GLY A 72 11.91 -3.38 10.97
CA GLY A 72 12.46 -4.58 10.33
C GLY A 72 12.50 -5.80 11.26
N PHE A 73 13.60 -6.53 11.19
CA PHE A 73 13.78 -7.76 11.92
C PHE A 73 13.78 -7.60 13.46
N VAL A 74 14.17 -6.42 13.97
CA VAL A 74 14.30 -6.17 15.41
C VAL A 74 12.98 -6.36 16.16
N LEU A 75 11.88 -5.80 15.62
CA LEU A 75 10.57 -5.95 16.24
C LEU A 75 9.76 -7.14 15.68
N ALA A 76 10.04 -7.57 14.45
CA ALA A 76 9.34 -8.68 13.83
C ALA A 76 9.74 -10.03 14.43
N ASN A 77 10.98 -10.16 14.91
CA ASN A 77 11.51 -11.41 15.46
C ASN A 77 11.01 -11.63 16.88
N THR A 78 10.13 -12.59 17.05
CA THR A 78 9.55 -12.97 18.34
C THR A 78 9.94 -14.39 18.71
N ARG A 79 9.73 -14.79 19.98
CA ARG A 79 9.94 -16.19 20.42
C ARG A 79 9.10 -17.22 19.65
N LYS A 80 8.04 -16.77 18.95
CA LYS A 80 7.12 -17.59 18.13
C LYS A 80 7.36 -17.39 16.63
N GLY A 81 8.53 -16.88 16.23
CA GLY A 81 8.89 -16.59 14.84
C GLY A 81 8.60 -15.15 14.42
N ILE A 82 8.73 -14.92 13.12
CA ILE A 82 8.54 -13.57 12.53
C ILE A 82 7.06 -13.21 12.52
N LYS A 83 6.72 -12.04 13.06
CA LYS A 83 5.35 -11.52 13.12
C LYS A 83 5.23 -10.20 12.39
N VAL A 84 4.22 -10.11 11.55
CA VAL A 84 3.80 -8.86 10.92
C VAL A 84 3.18 -7.93 11.97
N GLN A 85 3.36 -6.63 11.78
CA GLN A 85 2.81 -5.58 12.62
C GLN A 85 1.75 -4.80 11.85
N MET A 86 0.75 -4.31 12.56
CA MET A 86 -0.21 -3.35 12.05
C MET A 86 -0.09 -2.05 12.85
N THR A 87 0.14 -0.95 12.17
CA THR A 87 0.22 0.39 12.75
C THR A 87 -0.87 1.28 12.15
N GLY A 88 -1.49 2.09 12.99
CA GLY A 88 -2.58 2.97 12.59
C GLY A 88 -2.18 4.45 12.58
N GLY A 89 -2.86 5.23 11.78
CA GLY A 89 -2.74 6.68 11.67
C GLY A 89 -3.87 7.25 10.82
N ARG A 90 -3.72 8.52 10.41
CA ARG A 90 -4.78 9.22 9.69
C ARG A 90 -4.22 9.96 8.49
N ILE A 91 -5.06 10.18 7.48
CA ILE A 91 -4.71 11.04 6.34
C ILE A 91 -4.50 12.46 6.84
N THR A 92 -3.33 13.01 6.59
CA THR A 92 -2.96 14.39 6.94
C THR A 92 -3.06 15.34 5.75
N GLN A 93 -2.89 14.79 4.54
CA GLN A 93 -3.08 15.53 3.28
C GLN A 93 -3.62 14.58 2.22
N LEU A 94 -4.60 15.04 1.45
CA LEU A 94 -5.12 14.27 0.31
C LEU A 94 -4.04 14.10 -0.76
N PRO A 95 -4.11 13.03 -1.56
CA PRO A 95 -3.16 12.81 -2.63
C PRO A 95 -3.11 14.00 -3.59
N ASP A 96 -1.90 14.42 -3.93
CA ASP A 96 -1.64 15.47 -4.93
C ASP A 96 -1.33 14.88 -6.33
N GLY A 97 -1.60 13.61 -6.53
CA GLY A 97 -1.26 12.83 -7.71
C GLY A 97 0.01 12.00 -7.54
N ASP A 98 0.95 12.45 -6.73
CA ASP A 98 2.24 11.78 -6.53
C ASP A 98 2.38 11.12 -5.16
N ARG A 99 1.82 11.73 -4.12
CA ARG A 99 2.01 11.30 -2.74
C ARG A 99 0.72 11.34 -1.95
N LEU A 100 0.59 10.40 -1.02
CA LEU A 100 -0.43 10.36 0.02
C LEU A 100 0.27 10.57 1.35
N LEU A 101 -0.10 11.62 2.11
CA LEU A 101 0.48 11.91 3.41
C LEU A 101 -0.42 11.41 4.53
N TYR A 102 0.22 10.83 5.54
CA TYR A 102 -0.46 10.28 6.72
C TYR A 102 0.43 10.30 7.96
N SER A 103 -0.20 10.17 9.11
CA SER A 103 0.46 10.14 10.42
C SER A 103 0.78 8.73 10.92
N ILE A 104 0.73 7.70 10.08
CA ILE A 104 1.11 6.35 10.49
C ILE A 104 2.61 6.35 10.82
N PRO A 105 3.02 5.92 12.01
CA PRO A 105 4.43 5.78 12.32
C PRO A 105 5.13 4.82 11.34
N ALA A 106 6.14 5.30 10.65
CA ALA A 106 6.93 4.52 9.72
C ALA A 106 8.40 4.56 10.14
N MET A 107 9.04 3.40 10.12
CA MET A 107 10.44 3.22 10.48
C MET A 107 11.16 2.46 9.35
N GLN A 108 12.48 2.36 9.45
CA GLN A 108 13.25 1.54 8.52
C GLN A 108 12.68 0.11 8.48
N GLY A 109 12.48 -0.42 7.27
CA GLY A 109 11.84 -1.72 7.03
C GLY A 109 10.35 -1.64 6.67
N SER A 110 9.68 -0.50 6.87
CA SER A 110 8.27 -0.32 6.51
C SER A 110 8.03 0.04 5.04
N SER A 111 9.06 0.42 4.30
CA SER A 111 8.95 0.70 2.86
C SER A 111 8.42 -0.52 2.10
N GLY A 112 7.49 -0.31 1.17
CA GLY A 112 6.80 -1.36 0.44
C GLY A 112 5.58 -1.96 1.18
N SER A 113 5.32 -1.55 2.43
CA SER A 113 4.14 -2.02 3.17
C SER A 113 2.85 -1.49 2.56
N PRO A 114 1.79 -2.32 2.45
CA PRO A 114 0.48 -1.85 2.03
C PRO A 114 -0.11 -0.92 3.07
N VAL A 115 -0.71 0.18 2.59
CA VAL A 115 -1.51 1.10 3.38
C VAL A 115 -2.97 0.88 2.99
N ILE A 116 -3.80 0.53 3.97
CA ILE A 116 -5.20 0.20 3.78
C ILE A 116 -6.10 1.16 4.57
N ASN A 117 -7.34 1.28 4.14
CA ASN A 117 -8.37 1.99 4.87
C ASN A 117 -9.04 1.08 5.93
N GLU A 118 -10.02 1.62 6.64
CA GLU A 118 -10.79 0.91 7.68
C GLU A 118 -11.63 -0.25 7.13
N TRP A 119 -11.83 -0.34 5.82
CA TRP A 119 -12.55 -1.43 5.15
C TRP A 119 -11.62 -2.50 4.55
N GLY A 120 -10.30 -2.31 4.67
CA GLY A 120 -9.31 -3.23 4.13
C GLY A 120 -8.92 -2.98 2.67
N ASP A 121 -9.41 -1.88 2.06
CA ASP A 121 -9.03 -1.54 0.69
C ASP A 121 -7.64 -0.94 0.64
N LEU A 122 -6.83 -1.34 -0.34
CA LEU A 122 -5.51 -0.78 -0.59
C LEU A 122 -5.64 0.66 -1.10
N VAL A 123 -5.11 1.61 -0.36
CA VAL A 123 -5.12 3.04 -0.72
C VAL A 123 -3.74 3.55 -1.15
N GLY A 124 -2.69 2.81 -0.85
CA GLY A 124 -1.33 3.15 -1.26
C GLY A 124 -0.29 2.14 -0.77
N VAL A 125 0.96 2.42 -1.13
CA VAL A 125 2.14 1.67 -0.70
C VAL A 125 3.07 2.62 0.03
N ASN A 126 3.50 2.26 1.24
CA ASN A 126 4.42 3.09 2.02
C ASN A 126 5.76 3.22 1.30
N PHE A 127 6.23 4.46 1.16
CA PHE A 127 7.40 4.77 0.36
C PHE A 127 8.53 5.36 1.19
N ALA A 128 8.25 6.41 1.93
CA ALA A 128 9.28 7.19 2.62
C ALA A 128 8.78 7.79 3.92
N LYS A 129 9.74 8.16 4.76
CA LYS A 129 9.55 8.96 5.94
C LYS A 129 10.11 10.37 5.70
N MET A 130 9.42 11.40 6.14
CA MET A 130 9.97 12.75 6.16
C MET A 130 11.07 12.84 7.22
N ASN A 131 12.29 13.19 6.81
CA ASN A 131 13.40 13.39 7.74
C ASN A 131 13.07 14.50 8.74
N GLY A 132 13.27 14.20 10.03
CA GLY A 132 13.00 15.16 11.11
C GLY A 132 11.54 15.20 11.58
N SER A 133 10.66 14.35 11.05
CA SER A 133 9.29 14.24 11.51
C SER A 133 8.90 12.78 11.75
N ASP A 134 8.36 12.48 12.93
CA ASP A 134 7.80 11.16 13.23
C ASP A 134 6.32 11.06 12.84
N ASN A 135 5.68 12.19 12.52
CA ASN A 135 4.24 12.29 12.30
C ASN A 135 3.83 12.46 10.82
N PHE A 136 4.81 12.57 9.90
CA PHE A 136 4.51 12.73 8.48
C PHE A 136 5.27 11.69 7.68
N ASN A 137 4.52 10.81 7.05
CA ASN A 137 5.04 9.76 6.21
C ASN A 137 4.32 9.78 4.86
N PHE A 138 4.98 9.23 3.85
CA PHE A 138 4.51 9.26 2.47
C PHE A 138 4.19 7.87 1.96
N GLY A 139 3.10 7.77 1.24
CA GLY A 139 2.77 6.60 0.44
C GLY A 139 2.56 6.97 -1.02
N ILE A 140 2.83 6.01 -1.89
CA ILE A 140 2.49 6.10 -3.30
C ILE A 140 1.00 5.78 -3.42
N PRO A 141 0.16 6.72 -3.93
CA PRO A 141 -1.28 6.50 -4.03
C PRO A 141 -1.63 5.32 -4.93
N ILE A 142 -2.74 4.64 -4.65
CA ILE A 142 -3.19 3.45 -5.38
C ILE A 142 -3.33 3.69 -6.88
N GLN A 143 -3.70 4.90 -7.34
CA GLN A 143 -3.78 5.22 -8.77
C GLN A 143 -2.41 5.09 -9.45
N LYS A 144 -1.34 5.60 -8.83
CA LYS A 144 0.02 5.43 -9.35
C LYS A 144 0.45 3.96 -9.34
N VAL A 145 0.14 3.23 -8.29
CA VAL A 145 0.42 1.79 -8.22
C VAL A 145 -0.28 1.07 -9.37
N ARG A 146 -1.55 1.38 -9.65
CA ARG A 146 -2.29 0.82 -10.79
C ARG A 146 -1.66 1.15 -12.13
N GLN A 147 -1.30 2.42 -12.35
CA GLN A 147 -0.62 2.86 -13.57
C GLN A 147 0.68 2.10 -13.77
N PHE A 148 1.48 1.97 -12.72
CA PHE A 148 2.73 1.24 -12.76
C PHE A 148 2.54 -0.26 -13.05
N VAL A 149 1.61 -0.94 -12.40
CA VAL A 149 1.33 -2.37 -12.61
C VAL A 149 0.82 -2.61 -14.03
N ASN A 150 -0.06 -1.75 -14.56
CA ASN A 150 -0.64 -1.87 -15.89
C ASN A 150 0.28 -1.37 -17.03
N GLY A 151 1.49 -0.94 -16.74
CA GLY A 151 2.44 -0.49 -17.74
C GLY A 151 2.18 0.89 -18.32
N LYS A 152 1.26 1.63 -17.75
CA LYS A 152 1.00 3.02 -18.09
C LYS A 152 1.95 3.91 -17.27
N THR A 153 3.23 3.95 -17.66
CA THR A 153 4.12 5.01 -17.22
C THR A 153 3.64 6.30 -17.84
N GLY A 154 3.32 7.29 -17.02
CA GLY A 154 2.93 8.60 -17.52
C GLY A 154 4.00 9.16 -18.45
N THR A 155 3.69 9.21 -19.73
CA THR A 155 4.37 10.10 -20.65
C THR A 155 3.98 11.53 -20.24
N ARG A 156 4.97 12.31 -19.84
CA ARG A 156 4.87 13.77 -19.84
C ARG A 156 4.73 14.27 -21.26
#